data_ac2be4198334dde2ec99b53cf49f2798
#
_entry.id   ac2be4198334dde2ec99b53cf49f2798
#
_cell.length_a   1.000
_cell.length_b   1.000
_cell.length_c   1.000
_cell.angle_alpha   90.00
_cell.angle_beta   90.00
_cell.angle_gamma   90.00
#
_symmetry.space_group_name_H-M   'P 1'
#
loop_
_entity.id
_entity.type
_entity.pdbx_description
1 polymer ?
#
loop_
_entity_poly.entity_id
_entity_poly.type
_entity_poly.pdbx_seq_one_letter_code
_entity_poly.pdbx_strand_id
1 'polypeptide(L)'
;QINGASEPIITNPDSMENVKNETEEEEEPIEVGNINTGYLINAEGVIYGLSGSKEVIQDGVLLFPEEGCSQIAGGALSDLGSAVEEIEIPVNITNIQSGAFAGLSNLGWIEADAANPAYVTVDGVLYTADGTVLLAFPAAWTGTFQVPESVKSFAESAFDGTNLECIDARSCTLEQT
;
A
#
# COMPACT_ATOMS: atom_id res chain seq x y z
N GLN A 1 44.73 -70.15 -43.99
CA GLN A 1 43.48 -70.76 -43.48
C GLN A 1 42.87 -69.87 -42.45
N ILE A 2 41.58 -69.56 -42.75
CA ILE A 2 40.50 -69.17 -41.89
C ILE A 2 40.60 -67.82 -41.23
N ASN A 3 39.88 -66.85 -41.81
CA ASN A 3 38.51 -66.41 -41.54
C ASN A 3 38.31 -65.91 -40.10
N GLY A 4 38.20 -64.64 -40.02
CA GLY A 4 37.59 -63.96 -38.91
C GLY A 4 36.93 -62.68 -39.50
N ALA A 5 35.71 -62.84 -39.90
CA ALA A 5 34.90 -61.72 -40.35
C ALA A 5 34.59 -60.82 -39.14
N SER A 6 35.00 -59.62 -39.19
CA SER A 6 34.53 -58.60 -38.30
C SER A 6 33.26 -57.98 -38.86
N GLU A 7 32.15 -58.14 -38.13
CA GLU A 7 30.87 -57.55 -38.42
C GLU A 7 30.94 -56.01 -38.29
N PRO A 8 30.27 -55.25 -39.15
CA PRO A 8 30.18 -53.80 -38.98
C PRO A 8 29.26 -53.44 -37.84
N ILE A 9 29.73 -52.61 -36.97
CA ILE A 9 28.95 -51.98 -35.93
C ILE A 9 27.97 -51.04 -36.62
N ILE A 10 26.69 -51.35 -36.57
CA ILE A 10 25.59 -50.48 -36.95
C ILE A 10 25.45 -49.48 -35.85
N THR A 11 25.98 -48.28 -36.08
CA THR A 11 25.64 -47.11 -35.25
C THR A 11 24.27 -46.64 -35.68
N ASN A 12 23.30 -46.80 -34.81
CA ASN A 12 21.96 -46.28 -35.00
C ASN A 12 21.96 -44.76 -34.84
N PRO A 13 21.60 -44.00 -35.86
CA PRO A 13 21.54 -42.52 -35.79
C PRO A 13 20.14 -42.09 -35.39
N ASP A 14 19.60 -42.60 -34.26
CA ASP A 14 18.29 -42.22 -33.81
C ASP A 14 18.22 -42.07 -32.30
N SER A 15 19.07 -41.22 -31.79
CA SER A 15 18.81 -40.56 -30.53
C SER A 15 18.75 -39.06 -30.81
N MET A 16 17.63 -38.66 -31.34
CA MET A 16 17.21 -37.29 -31.27
C MET A 16 17.02 -37.00 -29.78
N GLU A 17 18.02 -36.35 -29.22
CA GLU A 17 17.91 -35.69 -27.94
C GLU A 17 16.76 -34.67 -28.07
N ASN A 18 15.70 -35.01 -27.37
CA ASN A 18 14.60 -34.12 -27.10
C ASN A 18 15.18 -33.00 -26.24
N VAL A 19 15.65 -31.92 -26.89
CA VAL A 19 15.94 -30.67 -26.20
C VAL A 19 14.62 -30.17 -25.67
N LYS A 20 14.35 -30.52 -24.41
CA LYS A 20 13.35 -29.83 -23.64
C LYS A 20 13.78 -28.37 -23.61
N ASN A 21 13.02 -27.57 -24.31
CA ASN A 21 12.98 -26.16 -24.13
C ASN A 21 12.43 -25.95 -22.71
N GLU A 22 13.31 -25.96 -21.72
CA GLU A 22 13.01 -25.43 -20.40
C GLU A 22 12.86 -23.92 -20.65
N THR A 23 11.61 -23.51 -20.79
CA THR A 23 11.24 -22.13 -20.58
C THR A 23 11.68 -21.86 -19.14
N GLU A 24 12.79 -21.16 -18.97
CA GLU A 24 13.08 -20.49 -17.73
C GLU A 24 11.92 -19.53 -17.53
N GLU A 25 10.93 -19.96 -16.75
CA GLU A 25 10.04 -19.03 -16.08
C GLU A 25 11.00 -18.21 -15.21
N GLU A 26 11.24 -16.97 -15.60
CA GLU A 26 11.80 -15.98 -14.72
C GLU A 26 10.84 -15.94 -13.52
N GLU A 27 11.20 -16.68 -12.46
CA GLU A 27 10.57 -16.49 -11.15
C GLU A 27 10.88 -15.04 -10.80
N GLU A 28 9.87 -14.18 -10.87
CA GLU A 28 9.95 -12.84 -10.31
C GLU A 28 10.48 -13.01 -8.88
N PRO A 29 11.49 -12.23 -8.47
CA PRO A 29 12.04 -12.36 -7.13
C PRO A 29 10.90 -12.20 -6.13
N ILE A 30 10.64 -13.22 -5.33
CA ILE A 30 9.68 -13.15 -4.23
C ILE A 30 10.17 -12.01 -3.33
N GLU A 31 9.48 -10.88 -3.38
CA GLU A 31 9.77 -9.75 -2.51
C GLU A 31 9.61 -10.23 -1.07
N VAL A 32 10.74 -10.40 -0.39
CA VAL A 32 10.75 -10.78 1.02
C VAL A 32 10.37 -9.53 1.80
N GLY A 33 9.07 -9.39 2.08
CA GLY A 33 8.57 -8.33 2.92
C GLY A 33 9.27 -8.33 4.29
N ASN A 34 9.44 -7.17 4.89
CA ASN A 34 10.02 -7.05 6.22
C ASN A 34 9.03 -7.56 7.28
N ILE A 35 9.06 -8.86 7.54
CA ILE A 35 8.14 -9.55 8.45
C ILE A 35 8.31 -9.14 9.93
N ASN A 36 9.39 -8.44 10.28
CA ASN A 36 9.66 -8.04 11.66
C ASN A 36 8.84 -6.80 12.08
N THR A 37 8.29 -6.06 11.13
CA THR A 37 7.53 -4.83 11.41
C THR A 37 6.02 -5.08 11.49
N GLY A 38 5.53 -6.24 11.09
CA GLY A 38 4.10 -6.52 10.92
C GLY A 38 3.56 -6.14 9.55
N TYR A 39 4.37 -5.47 8.71
CA TYR A 39 4.03 -5.04 7.36
C TYR A 39 4.80 -5.80 6.30
N LEU A 40 4.20 -5.92 5.12
CA LEU A 40 4.87 -6.31 3.90
C LEU A 40 5.38 -5.04 3.22
N ILE A 41 6.70 -4.91 3.10
CA ILE A 41 7.37 -3.73 2.55
C ILE A 41 8.27 -4.19 1.41
N ASN A 42 8.10 -3.61 0.24
CA ASN A 42 8.93 -3.95 -0.93
C ASN A 42 10.29 -3.22 -0.93
N ALA A 43 11.11 -3.49 -1.95
CA ALA A 43 12.45 -2.91 -2.07
C ALA A 43 12.45 -1.38 -2.22
N GLU A 44 11.37 -0.79 -2.72
CA GLU A 44 11.16 0.65 -2.88
C GLU A 44 10.65 1.32 -1.59
N GLY A 45 10.46 0.57 -0.51
CA GLY A 45 9.93 1.08 0.75
C GLY A 45 8.43 1.33 0.73
N VAL A 46 7.68 0.61 -0.10
CA VAL A 46 6.21 0.68 -0.15
C VAL A 46 5.61 -0.38 0.76
N ILE A 47 4.78 0.03 1.69
CA ILE A 47 3.91 -0.87 2.45
C ILE A 47 2.76 -1.30 1.52
N TYR A 48 2.69 -2.59 1.19
CA TYR A 48 1.66 -3.12 0.28
C TYR A 48 0.71 -4.14 0.93
N GLY A 49 0.91 -4.44 2.21
CA GLY A 49 0.05 -5.35 2.97
C GLY A 49 0.56 -5.62 4.38
N LEU A 50 -0.04 -6.62 5.01
CA LEU A 50 0.26 -7.04 6.38
C LEU A 50 0.89 -8.42 6.39
N SER A 51 1.97 -8.60 7.16
CA SER A 51 2.66 -9.89 7.30
C SER A 51 1.99 -10.83 8.29
N GLY A 52 1.17 -10.30 9.20
CA GLY A 52 0.55 -11.06 10.29
C GLY A 52 1.54 -11.54 11.37
N SER A 53 2.82 -11.19 11.26
CA SER A 53 3.87 -11.65 12.18
C SER A 53 4.03 -10.81 13.44
N LYS A 54 3.48 -9.60 13.43
CA LYS A 54 3.51 -8.65 14.54
C LYS A 54 2.22 -7.84 14.55
N GLU A 55 1.75 -7.52 15.73
CA GLU A 55 0.61 -6.62 15.91
C GLU A 55 1.02 -5.18 15.55
N VAL A 56 0.30 -4.59 14.60
CA VAL A 56 0.54 -3.23 14.11
C VAL A 56 -0.38 -2.20 14.77
N ILE A 57 -1.39 -2.66 15.52
CA ILE A 57 -2.34 -1.83 16.25
C ILE A 57 -2.07 -1.95 17.74
N GLN A 58 -2.02 -0.81 18.44
CA GLN A 58 -1.93 -0.74 19.90
C GLN A 58 -3.04 0.18 20.42
N ASP A 59 -3.90 -0.35 21.26
CA ASP A 59 -5.04 0.40 21.84
C ASP A 59 -5.91 1.14 20.79
N GLY A 60 -6.12 0.52 19.61
CA GLY A 60 -6.86 1.10 18.51
C GLY A 60 -6.05 2.00 17.58
N VAL A 61 -4.80 2.31 17.92
CA VAL A 61 -3.90 3.18 17.13
C VAL A 61 -3.06 2.33 16.18
N LEU A 62 -3.09 2.66 14.90
CA LEU A 62 -2.25 2.06 13.87
C LEU A 62 -0.91 2.78 13.82
N LEU A 63 0.17 2.04 14.08
CA LEU A 63 1.53 2.54 14.12
C LEU A 63 2.34 2.03 12.92
N PHE A 64 3.11 2.90 12.28
CA PHE A 64 4.01 2.55 11.19
C PHE A 64 5.46 2.48 11.64
N PRO A 65 6.34 1.72 10.92
CA PRO A 65 7.76 1.78 11.15
C PRO A 65 8.33 3.17 10.85
N GLU A 66 9.25 3.64 11.69
CA GLU A 66 9.92 4.94 11.51
C GLU A 66 11.06 4.91 10.47
N GLU A 67 11.38 3.71 9.95
CA GLU A 67 12.42 3.51 8.93
C GLU A 67 12.11 2.30 8.04
N GLY A 68 12.78 2.19 6.91
CA GLY A 68 12.61 1.09 5.96
C GLY A 68 11.37 1.19 5.07
N CYS A 69 10.52 2.20 5.27
CA CYS A 69 9.38 2.48 4.41
C CYS A 69 9.16 3.99 4.27
N SER A 70 8.52 4.40 3.19
CA SER A 70 8.18 5.80 2.94
C SER A 70 6.83 5.96 2.25
N GLN A 71 6.21 4.86 1.88
CA GLN A 71 4.98 4.87 1.08
C GLN A 71 3.97 3.84 1.60
N ILE A 72 2.68 4.12 1.42
CA ILE A 72 1.58 3.20 1.70
C ILE A 72 0.77 3.02 0.41
N ALA A 73 0.65 1.78 -0.05
CA ALA A 73 -0.13 1.45 -1.25
C ALA A 73 -1.63 1.52 -0.99
N GLY A 74 -2.41 1.77 -2.04
CA GLY A 74 -3.87 1.72 -1.98
C GLY A 74 -4.36 0.33 -1.55
N GLY A 75 -5.25 0.29 -0.56
CA GLY A 75 -5.82 -0.95 -0.03
C GLY A 75 -4.90 -1.80 0.85
N ALA A 76 -3.65 -1.40 1.08
CA ALA A 76 -2.68 -2.18 1.86
C ALA A 76 -3.13 -2.50 3.30
N LEU A 77 -4.03 -1.71 3.86
CA LEU A 77 -4.50 -1.78 5.23
C LEU A 77 -5.95 -2.29 5.37
N SER A 78 -6.60 -2.62 4.26
CA SER A 78 -8.04 -2.96 4.23
C SER A 78 -8.42 -4.14 5.14
N ASP A 79 -7.51 -5.09 5.34
CA ASP A 79 -7.73 -6.26 6.20
C ASP A 79 -7.84 -5.93 7.69
N LEU A 80 -7.42 -4.73 8.11
CA LEU A 80 -7.55 -4.27 9.48
C LEU A 80 -9.00 -3.89 9.84
N GLY A 81 -9.82 -3.53 8.86
CA GLY A 81 -11.25 -3.31 8.99
C GLY A 81 -11.60 -2.31 10.11
N SER A 82 -12.44 -2.74 11.04
CA SER A 82 -12.91 -1.91 12.17
C SER A 82 -11.96 -1.89 13.38
N ALA A 83 -10.78 -2.53 13.29
CA ALA A 83 -9.85 -2.59 14.41
C ALA A 83 -9.05 -1.29 14.61
N VAL A 84 -9.02 -0.41 13.60
CA VAL A 84 -8.30 0.86 13.64
C VAL A 84 -9.24 2.00 13.98
N GLU A 85 -8.93 2.72 15.05
CA GLU A 85 -9.65 3.92 15.49
C GLU A 85 -8.85 5.20 15.22
N GLU A 86 -7.52 5.09 15.25
CA GLU A 86 -6.58 6.20 15.01
C GLU A 86 -5.39 5.74 14.17
N ILE A 87 -4.83 6.66 13.38
CA ILE A 87 -3.62 6.46 12.59
C ILE A 87 -2.60 7.51 12.98
N GLU A 88 -1.37 7.08 13.33
CA GLU A 88 -0.21 7.96 13.49
C GLU A 88 0.72 7.81 12.28
N ILE A 89 0.92 8.90 11.52
CA ILE A 89 1.77 8.95 10.32
C ILE A 89 3.12 9.54 10.71
N PRO A 90 4.21 8.74 10.73
CA PRO A 90 5.52 9.23 11.10
C PRO A 90 6.16 10.09 9.99
N VAL A 91 7.26 10.76 10.33
CA VAL A 91 7.96 11.71 9.44
C VAL A 91 8.46 11.09 8.13
N ASN A 92 8.78 9.79 8.14
CA ASN A 92 9.31 9.07 6.97
C ASN A 92 8.24 8.67 5.93
N ILE A 93 6.96 8.61 6.31
CA ILE A 93 5.88 8.30 5.37
C ILE A 93 5.51 9.58 4.61
N THR A 94 5.92 9.66 3.35
CA THR A 94 5.77 10.85 2.50
C THR A 94 4.94 10.62 1.24
N ASN A 95 4.50 9.37 1.00
CA ASN A 95 3.62 9.04 -0.12
C ASN A 95 2.53 8.06 0.33
N ILE A 96 1.30 8.56 0.45
CA ILE A 96 0.11 7.77 0.74
C ILE A 96 -0.74 7.71 -0.52
N GLN A 97 -0.86 6.53 -1.11
CA GLN A 97 -1.63 6.35 -2.34
C GLN A 97 -3.13 6.46 -2.07
N SER A 98 -3.88 6.84 -3.10
CA SER A 98 -5.35 6.90 -3.06
C SER A 98 -5.92 5.56 -2.57
N GLY A 99 -6.88 5.61 -1.65
CA GLY A 99 -7.49 4.43 -1.05
C GLY A 99 -6.63 3.68 -0.03
N ALA A 100 -5.50 4.23 0.42
CA ALA A 100 -4.65 3.57 1.41
C ALA A 100 -5.39 3.24 2.73
N PHE A 101 -6.35 4.07 3.13
CA PHE A 101 -7.16 3.89 4.33
C PHE A 101 -8.57 3.34 4.05
N ALA A 102 -8.83 2.89 2.83
CA ALA A 102 -10.10 2.27 2.47
C ALA A 102 -10.38 1.03 3.34
N GLY A 103 -11.62 0.89 3.79
CA GLY A 103 -12.05 -0.25 4.61
C GLY A 103 -11.87 -0.07 6.12
N LEU A 104 -11.19 0.99 6.59
CA LEU A 104 -11.00 1.28 8.02
C LEU A 104 -12.25 1.97 8.59
N SER A 105 -13.33 1.21 8.81
CA SER A 105 -14.67 1.74 9.11
C SER A 105 -14.81 2.47 10.44
N ASN A 106 -13.94 2.18 11.42
CA ASN A 106 -13.95 2.83 12.74
C ASN A 106 -12.91 3.95 12.86
N LEU A 107 -12.17 4.26 11.78
CA LEU A 107 -11.18 5.32 11.79
C LEU A 107 -11.84 6.65 12.13
N GLY A 108 -11.51 7.22 13.29
CA GLY A 108 -12.03 8.47 13.79
C GLY A 108 -11.02 9.61 13.83
N TRP A 109 -9.71 9.30 13.71
CA TRP A 109 -8.64 10.29 13.81
C TRP A 109 -7.42 9.91 12.99
N ILE A 110 -6.84 10.87 12.29
CA ILE A 110 -5.57 10.74 11.61
C ILE A 110 -4.65 11.83 12.16
N GLU A 111 -3.46 11.44 12.65
CA GLU A 111 -2.43 12.35 13.11
C GLU A 111 -1.17 12.18 12.28
N ALA A 112 -0.62 13.26 11.76
CA ALA A 112 0.67 13.29 11.10
C ALA A 112 1.70 13.95 12.03
N ASP A 113 2.91 13.40 12.10
CA ASP A 113 4.01 14.03 12.82
C ASP A 113 4.20 15.48 12.36
N ALA A 114 4.36 16.41 13.31
CA ALA A 114 4.48 17.83 13.02
C ALA A 114 5.68 18.18 12.12
N ALA A 115 6.68 17.30 12.04
CA ALA A 115 7.84 17.41 11.16
C ALA A 115 7.67 16.70 9.82
N ASN A 116 6.51 16.08 9.56
CA ASN A 116 6.27 15.40 8.28
C ASN A 116 6.28 16.41 7.13
N PRO A 117 7.14 16.20 6.09
CA PRO A 117 7.31 17.19 5.02
C PRO A 117 6.18 17.18 3.99
N ALA A 118 5.38 16.11 3.94
CA ALA A 118 4.37 15.88 2.90
C ALA A 118 2.95 16.15 3.37
N TYR A 119 2.70 16.03 4.68
CA TYR A 119 1.35 16.01 5.23
C TYR A 119 1.18 16.91 6.43
N VAL A 120 -0.04 17.39 6.61
CA VAL A 120 -0.53 18.06 7.80
C VAL A 120 -1.91 17.51 8.14
N THR A 121 -2.22 17.46 9.42
CA THR A 121 -3.55 17.10 9.90
C THR A 121 -4.19 18.26 10.65
N VAL A 122 -5.48 18.43 10.45
CA VAL A 122 -6.30 19.39 11.18
C VAL A 122 -7.59 18.69 11.60
N ASP A 123 -7.84 18.67 12.88
CA ASP A 123 -9.02 18.00 13.48
C ASP A 123 -9.15 16.53 13.02
N GLY A 124 -8.02 15.82 12.94
CA GLY A 124 -8.00 14.39 12.55
C GLY A 124 -8.20 14.11 11.06
N VAL A 125 -8.22 15.14 10.21
CA VAL A 125 -8.35 15.03 8.75
C VAL A 125 -6.99 15.26 8.09
N LEU A 126 -6.65 14.46 7.07
CA LEU A 126 -5.36 14.50 6.41
C LEU A 126 -5.37 15.40 5.17
N TYR A 127 -4.38 16.27 5.09
CA TYR A 127 -4.17 17.20 3.97
C TYR A 127 -2.73 17.11 3.45
N THR A 128 -2.49 17.63 2.25
CA THR A 128 -1.14 17.97 1.79
C THR A 128 -0.50 19.00 2.73
N ALA A 129 0.83 19.05 2.77
CA ALA A 129 1.57 19.94 3.69
C ALA A 129 1.20 21.43 3.55
N ASP A 130 0.76 21.87 2.37
CA ASP A 130 0.26 23.23 2.11
C ASP A 130 -1.22 23.44 2.47
N GLY A 131 -1.91 22.37 2.93
CA GLY A 131 -3.33 22.41 3.31
C GLY A 131 -4.32 22.60 2.17
N THR A 132 -3.89 22.47 0.91
CA THR A 132 -4.73 22.78 -0.25
C THR A 132 -5.50 21.59 -0.80
N VAL A 133 -5.04 20.36 -0.55
CA VAL A 133 -5.72 19.12 -0.96
C VAL A 133 -6.11 18.30 0.25
N LEU A 134 -7.38 17.97 0.39
CA LEU A 134 -7.86 17.02 1.37
C LEU A 134 -7.61 15.62 0.84
N LEU A 135 -6.80 14.82 1.54
CA LEU A 135 -6.32 13.52 1.10
C LEU A 135 -7.12 12.36 1.67
N ALA A 136 -7.48 12.41 2.95
CA ALA A 136 -8.26 11.37 3.59
C ALA A 136 -9.09 11.93 4.74
N PHE A 137 -10.35 11.51 4.80
CA PHE A 137 -11.30 11.85 5.84
C PHE A 137 -11.62 10.62 6.69
N PRO A 138 -11.63 10.73 8.04
CA PRO A 138 -11.93 9.59 8.90
C PRO A 138 -13.34 9.04 8.68
N ALA A 139 -13.43 7.72 8.42
CA ALA A 139 -14.67 7.05 8.03
C ALA A 139 -15.75 7.03 9.14
N ALA A 140 -15.34 7.04 10.41
CA ALA A 140 -16.26 6.97 11.55
C ALA A 140 -17.03 8.27 11.83
N TRP A 141 -16.66 9.39 11.22
CA TRP A 141 -17.35 10.65 11.43
C TRP A 141 -18.74 10.67 10.81
N THR A 142 -19.65 11.38 11.48
CA THR A 142 -21.04 11.59 11.07
C THR A 142 -21.37 13.07 11.03
N GLY A 143 -22.54 13.42 10.46
CA GLY A 143 -23.03 14.78 10.43
C GLY A 143 -22.44 15.61 9.29
N THR A 144 -22.20 16.89 9.53
CA THR A 144 -21.74 17.85 8.51
C THR A 144 -20.28 18.19 8.72
N PHE A 145 -19.47 18.01 7.67
CA PHE A 145 -18.10 18.49 7.62
C PHE A 145 -18.02 19.85 6.89
N GLN A 146 -17.42 20.83 7.55
CA GLN A 146 -17.13 22.15 6.96
C GLN A 146 -15.75 22.13 6.35
N VAL A 147 -15.66 22.27 5.03
CA VAL A 147 -14.38 22.27 4.31
C VAL A 147 -13.63 23.57 4.63
N PRO A 148 -12.36 23.49 5.07
CA PRO A 148 -11.54 24.69 5.30
C PRO A 148 -11.37 25.54 4.04
N GLU A 149 -11.28 26.87 4.21
CA GLU A 149 -11.12 27.82 3.11
C GLU A 149 -9.86 27.60 2.27
N SER A 150 -8.81 27.00 2.87
CA SER A 150 -7.55 26.68 2.18
C SER A 150 -7.66 25.55 1.16
N VAL A 151 -8.70 24.70 1.28
CA VAL A 151 -8.86 23.53 0.42
C VAL A 151 -9.32 23.93 -0.97
N LYS A 152 -8.59 23.48 -1.97
CA LYS A 152 -8.85 23.73 -3.39
C LYS A 152 -9.33 22.49 -4.13
N SER A 153 -8.95 21.30 -3.64
CA SER A 153 -9.37 20.03 -4.23
C SER A 153 -9.42 18.89 -3.22
N PHE A 154 -10.04 17.79 -3.63
CA PHE A 154 -10.10 16.54 -2.89
C PHE A 154 -9.36 15.45 -3.66
N ALA A 155 -8.64 14.58 -2.96
CA ALA A 155 -8.11 13.37 -3.57
C ALA A 155 -9.24 12.42 -3.96
N GLU A 156 -9.00 11.55 -4.93
CA GLU A 156 -10.01 10.66 -5.52
C GLU A 156 -10.76 9.81 -4.48
N SER A 157 -10.07 9.30 -3.46
CA SER A 157 -10.67 8.46 -2.41
C SER A 157 -10.82 9.18 -1.07
N ALA A 158 -10.80 10.51 -1.05
CA ALA A 158 -10.72 11.28 0.18
C ALA A 158 -11.85 11.00 1.17
N PHE A 159 -13.04 10.71 0.68
CA PHE A 159 -14.25 10.46 1.49
C PHE A 159 -14.77 9.02 1.39
N ASP A 160 -13.97 8.08 0.88
CA ASP A 160 -14.38 6.70 0.74
C ASP A 160 -14.73 6.08 2.09
N GLY A 161 -15.91 5.45 2.14
CA GLY A 161 -16.40 4.78 3.35
C GLY A 161 -16.86 5.71 4.47
N THR A 162 -16.91 7.03 4.25
CA THR A 162 -17.37 7.98 5.29
C THR A 162 -18.87 7.86 5.53
N ASN A 163 -19.28 8.18 6.77
CA ASN A 163 -20.67 8.24 7.19
C ASN A 163 -21.20 9.69 7.28
N LEU A 164 -20.54 10.63 6.59
CA LEU A 164 -20.97 12.02 6.58
C LEU A 164 -22.33 12.20 5.91
N GLU A 165 -23.17 13.04 6.51
CA GLU A 165 -24.48 13.42 5.98
C GLU A 165 -24.36 14.57 4.96
N CYS A 166 -23.37 15.44 5.15
CA CYS A 166 -23.15 16.60 4.30
C CYS A 166 -21.68 17.05 4.32
N ILE A 167 -21.19 17.45 3.15
CA ILE A 167 -19.91 18.17 2.99
C ILE A 167 -20.22 19.60 2.60
N ASP A 168 -19.94 20.55 3.50
CA ASP A 168 -20.18 21.97 3.28
C ASP A 168 -18.90 22.64 2.76
N ALA A 169 -18.84 22.88 1.45
CA ALA A 169 -17.73 23.51 0.76
C ALA A 169 -17.98 24.99 0.38
N ARG A 170 -18.98 25.64 0.98
CA ARG A 170 -19.34 27.03 0.62
C ARG A 170 -18.27 28.06 0.93
N SER A 171 -17.38 27.77 1.87
CA SER A 171 -16.31 28.67 2.30
C SER A 171 -15.03 28.53 1.46
N CYS A 172 -14.92 27.50 0.62
CA CYS A 172 -13.74 27.26 -0.20
C CYS A 172 -14.01 27.46 -1.69
N THR A 173 -12.95 27.73 -2.46
CA THR A 173 -13.00 27.81 -3.91
C THR A 173 -12.35 26.57 -4.48
N LEU A 174 -13.16 25.58 -4.87
CA LEU A 174 -12.67 24.34 -5.46
C LEU A 174 -12.22 24.58 -6.90
N GLU A 175 -11.04 24.10 -7.23
CA GLU A 175 -10.52 24.06 -8.59
C GLU A 175 -11.15 22.87 -9.33
N GLN A 176 -11.61 23.12 -10.56
CA GLN A 176 -12.10 22.05 -11.43
C GLN A 176 -10.90 21.32 -12.03
N THR A 177 -10.80 20.04 -11.78
CA THR A 177 -9.82 19.12 -12.41
C THR A 177 -10.37 18.54 -13.70
#